data_7da275e701f0c603cbd7bb8dd9652c03
#
_entry.id   7da275e701f0c603cbd7bb8dd9652c03
#
_cell.length_a   1.000
_cell.length_b   1.000
_cell.length_c   1.000
_cell.angle_alpha   90.00
_cell.angle_beta   90.00
_cell.angle_gamma   90.00
#
_symmetry.space_group_name_H-M   'P 1'
#
loop_
_entity.id
_entity.type
_entity.pdbx_description
1 polymer ?
#
loop_
_entity_poly.entity_id
_entity_poly.type
_entity_poly.pdbx_seq_one_letter_code
_entity_poly.pdbx_strand_id
1 'polypeptide(L)'
;MKSLPLILLTLLLTSCVAYDQDGYQERYVVSSYQEAMKPFDEVTLTRTSPINASYDFANVAISGATVRVKELAADGSVANVFDFPMASPGIYRAADAAALVRPLTRYRLEIDIPGNDRLITATTLVPDTFRVRALNSRTLPYQGSEQFEANLTQSVYPGRQTYYIITTTALDTAQGMTPFYAEFNDDDRDVTTVSSGIINQLNYIALPDGSINLKYPWLAVAYFGPNRITFYAIDDNVYDFVRSASVQLGGSTTSPGEIENVISTIDGAIGVFGSMSSAETVITVSVR
;
A
#
# COMPACT_ATOMS: atom_id res chain seq x y z
N MET A 1 -57.50 28.81 -12.00
CA MET A 1 -56.25 28.23 -12.57
C MET A 1 -55.01 28.70 -11.81
N LYS A 2 -54.87 28.46 -10.49
CA LYS A 2 -53.72 28.91 -9.67
C LYS A 2 -53.12 27.80 -8.79
N SER A 3 -53.55 26.54 -8.92
CA SER A 3 -53.09 25.40 -8.08
C SER A 3 -52.07 24.46 -8.76
N LEU A 4 -51.76 24.65 -10.03
CA LEU A 4 -50.86 23.78 -10.80
C LEU A 4 -49.37 23.90 -10.39
N PRO A 5 -48.79 25.10 -10.05
CA PRO A 5 -47.40 25.21 -9.66
C PRO A 5 -47.11 24.65 -8.26
N LEU A 6 -48.10 24.57 -7.37
CA LEU A 6 -47.90 24.02 -6.02
C LEU A 6 -47.82 22.49 -6.03
N ILE A 7 -48.53 21.81 -6.92
CA ILE A 7 -48.46 20.35 -7.08
C ILE A 7 -47.12 19.92 -7.73
N LEU A 8 -46.58 20.73 -8.63
CA LEU A 8 -45.27 20.45 -9.25
C LEU A 8 -44.11 20.60 -8.27
N LEU A 9 -44.21 21.51 -7.29
CA LEU A 9 -43.20 21.71 -6.26
C LEU A 9 -43.18 20.59 -5.23
N THR A 10 -44.31 19.96 -4.92
CA THR A 10 -44.38 18.83 -3.99
C THR A 10 -43.83 17.52 -4.58
N LEU A 11 -43.87 17.33 -5.90
CA LEU A 11 -43.29 16.16 -6.57
C LEU A 11 -41.77 16.20 -6.62
N LEU A 12 -41.11 17.34 -6.46
CA LEU A 12 -39.65 17.46 -6.45
C LEU A 12 -39.01 17.12 -5.08
N LEU A 13 -39.80 16.99 -4.01
CA LEU A 13 -39.31 16.72 -2.67
C LEU A 13 -39.32 15.23 -2.29
N THR A 14 -39.82 14.33 -3.15
CA THR A 14 -39.89 12.88 -2.87
C THR A 14 -38.77 12.06 -3.52
N SER A 15 -37.73 12.70 -4.05
CA SER A 15 -36.60 12.02 -4.71
C SER A 15 -35.41 11.76 -3.78
N CYS A 16 -35.60 11.65 -2.48
CA CYS A 16 -34.64 10.95 -1.65
C CYS A 16 -34.92 9.45 -1.77
N VAL A 17 -34.35 8.79 -2.77
CA VAL A 17 -34.23 7.34 -2.76
C VAL A 17 -33.30 7.03 -1.60
N ALA A 18 -33.87 6.52 -0.50
CA ALA A 18 -33.08 5.88 0.52
C ALA A 18 -32.32 4.75 -0.19
N TYR A 19 -31.00 4.83 -0.20
CA TYR A 19 -30.14 3.76 -0.73
C TYR A 19 -30.36 2.56 0.18
N ASP A 20 -31.17 1.63 -0.29
CA ASP A 20 -31.48 0.41 0.44
C ASP A 20 -30.28 -0.53 0.27
N GLN A 21 -29.58 -0.82 1.35
CA GLN A 21 -28.38 -1.64 1.40
C GLN A 21 -28.71 -3.15 1.47
N ASP A 22 -29.79 -3.58 0.80
CA ASP A 22 -30.30 -4.96 0.80
C ASP A 22 -29.30 -6.01 0.24
N GLY A 23 -28.08 -5.60 -0.11
CA GLY A 23 -27.06 -6.47 -0.69
C GLY A 23 -25.72 -6.56 0.08
N TYR A 24 -25.61 -6.00 1.30
CA TYR A 24 -24.37 -6.14 2.05
C TYR A 24 -24.08 -7.60 2.37
N GLN A 25 -22.93 -8.08 1.88
CA GLN A 25 -22.38 -9.39 2.21
C GLN A 25 -21.08 -9.20 2.97
N GLU A 26 -21.03 -9.73 4.19
CA GLU A 26 -19.81 -9.76 4.98
C GLU A 26 -18.72 -10.55 4.24
N ARG A 27 -17.51 -9.99 4.16
CA ARG A 27 -16.33 -10.64 3.59
C ARG A 27 -15.16 -10.57 4.55
N TYR A 28 -14.34 -11.58 4.54
CA TYR A 28 -13.06 -11.53 5.23
C TYR A 28 -12.11 -10.55 4.52
N VAL A 29 -11.31 -9.86 5.32
CA VAL A 29 -10.30 -8.89 4.85
C VAL A 29 -8.95 -9.29 5.39
N VAL A 30 -7.96 -9.41 4.52
CA VAL A 30 -6.59 -9.74 4.89
C VAL A 30 -5.66 -8.60 4.46
N SER A 31 -4.76 -8.19 5.36
CA SER A 31 -3.70 -7.24 5.06
C SER A 31 -2.38 -7.74 5.62
N SER A 32 -1.37 -7.88 4.74
CA SER A 32 -0.02 -8.27 5.14
C SER A 32 0.96 -7.90 4.04
N TYR A 33 2.11 -7.30 4.42
CA TYR A 33 3.16 -6.85 3.50
C TYR A 33 4.51 -7.43 3.93
N GLN A 34 5.03 -8.37 3.16
CA GLN A 34 6.28 -9.05 3.48
C GLN A 34 7.47 -8.30 2.87
N GLU A 35 8.45 -7.92 3.67
CA GLU A 35 9.60 -7.16 3.19
C GLU A 35 10.88 -8.01 3.17
N ALA A 36 11.56 -8.04 2.02
CA ALA A 36 12.80 -8.79 1.84
C ALA A 36 13.86 -8.43 2.91
N MET A 37 14.54 -9.46 3.45
CA MET A 37 15.58 -9.34 4.46
C MET A 37 15.14 -8.75 5.81
N LYS A 38 13.83 -8.62 6.03
CA LYS A 38 13.27 -8.26 7.35
C LYS A 38 12.51 -9.44 7.97
N PRO A 39 12.24 -9.41 9.28
CA PRO A 39 11.33 -10.35 9.89
C PRO A 39 9.97 -10.34 9.19
N PHE A 40 9.27 -11.47 9.25
CA PHE A 40 7.91 -11.51 8.72
C PHE A 40 7.02 -10.47 9.40
N ASP A 41 6.31 -9.70 8.58
CA ASP A 41 5.30 -8.76 9.07
C ASP A 41 4.05 -9.50 9.53
N GLU A 42 3.23 -8.81 10.33
CA GLU A 42 1.99 -9.39 10.83
C GLU A 42 0.97 -9.63 9.71
N VAL A 43 0.06 -10.56 9.97
CA VAL A 43 -1.14 -10.76 9.18
C VAL A 43 -2.32 -10.20 9.94
N THR A 44 -2.94 -9.15 9.40
CA THR A 44 -4.19 -8.61 9.92
C THR A 44 -5.36 -9.33 9.25
N LEU A 45 -6.27 -9.87 10.06
CA LEU A 45 -7.47 -10.58 9.61
C LEU A 45 -8.70 -9.96 10.26
N THR A 46 -9.54 -9.38 9.43
CA THR A 46 -10.79 -8.73 9.84
C THR A 46 -11.95 -9.15 8.93
N ARG A 47 -13.10 -8.53 9.10
CA ARG A 47 -14.25 -8.61 8.21
C ARG A 47 -14.70 -7.21 7.80
N THR A 48 -15.39 -7.11 6.70
CA THR A 48 -16.04 -5.85 6.30
C THR A 48 -17.13 -5.46 7.30
N SER A 49 -17.47 -4.17 7.34
CA SER A 49 -18.63 -3.65 8.06
C SER A 49 -19.58 -2.92 7.11
N PRO A 50 -20.89 -2.82 7.40
CA PRO A 50 -21.82 -2.01 6.61
C PRO A 50 -21.36 -0.55 6.56
N ILE A 51 -21.63 0.13 5.45
CA ILE A 51 -21.16 1.52 5.22
C ILE A 51 -21.73 2.52 6.24
N ASN A 52 -22.90 2.24 6.81
CA ASN A 52 -23.53 3.05 7.83
C ASN A 52 -23.11 2.72 9.26
N ALA A 53 -22.31 1.68 9.46
CA ALA A 53 -21.76 1.34 10.77
C ALA A 53 -20.46 2.11 11.02
N SER A 54 -20.28 2.60 12.23
CA SER A 54 -18.98 3.16 12.65
C SER A 54 -17.92 2.07 12.61
N TYR A 55 -16.81 2.34 11.95
CA TYR A 55 -15.68 1.41 11.92
C TYR A 55 -15.00 1.37 13.30
N ASP A 56 -14.91 0.17 13.84
CA ASP A 56 -14.12 -0.13 15.05
C ASP A 56 -13.39 -1.45 14.82
N PHE A 57 -12.07 -1.40 14.89
CA PHE A 57 -11.22 -2.57 14.64
C PHE A 57 -11.59 -3.75 15.56
N ALA A 58 -11.89 -3.50 16.82
CA ALA A 58 -12.24 -4.55 17.78
C ALA A 58 -13.51 -5.33 17.37
N ASN A 59 -14.46 -4.65 16.72
CA ASN A 59 -15.72 -5.25 16.29
C ASN A 59 -15.60 -6.08 15.00
N VAL A 60 -14.58 -5.81 14.19
CA VAL A 60 -14.35 -6.50 12.91
C VAL A 60 -13.20 -7.51 12.96
N ALA A 61 -12.41 -7.51 14.02
CA ALA A 61 -11.27 -8.39 14.21
C ALA A 61 -11.70 -9.88 14.30
N ILE A 62 -11.03 -10.75 13.57
CA ILE A 62 -11.29 -12.20 13.57
C ILE A 62 -10.28 -12.89 14.47
N SER A 63 -10.78 -13.64 15.45
CA SER A 63 -9.98 -14.40 16.41
C SER A 63 -10.06 -15.90 16.16
N GLY A 64 -9.05 -16.64 16.62
CA GLY A 64 -9.07 -18.11 16.62
C GLY A 64 -8.78 -18.76 15.26
N ALA A 65 -8.39 -18.01 14.24
CA ALA A 65 -7.95 -18.58 12.98
C ALA A 65 -6.57 -19.25 13.13
N THR A 66 -6.33 -20.28 12.32
CA THR A 66 -5.00 -20.86 12.11
C THR A 66 -4.37 -20.18 10.91
N VAL A 67 -3.31 -19.41 11.14
CA VAL A 67 -2.62 -18.64 10.09
C VAL A 67 -1.22 -19.20 9.88
N ARG A 68 -0.85 -19.46 8.61
CA ARG A 68 0.46 -19.97 8.21
C ARG A 68 0.95 -19.28 6.96
N VAL A 69 2.26 -19.02 6.91
CA VAL A 69 2.96 -18.62 5.69
C VAL A 69 3.90 -19.76 5.29
N LYS A 70 3.78 -20.22 4.05
CA LYS A 70 4.58 -21.33 3.51
C LYS A 70 5.58 -20.79 2.49
N GLU A 71 6.85 -21.10 2.68
CA GLU A 71 7.88 -20.90 1.67
C GLU A 71 7.76 -22.00 0.61
N LEU A 72 7.72 -21.61 -0.66
CA LEU A 72 7.62 -22.53 -1.77
C LEU A 72 8.98 -22.66 -2.48
N ALA A 73 9.37 -23.88 -2.77
CA ALA A 73 10.47 -24.20 -3.67
C ALA A 73 10.12 -23.87 -5.13
N ALA A 74 11.11 -23.90 -6.01
CA ALA A 74 10.93 -23.58 -7.44
C ALA A 74 9.93 -24.50 -8.15
N ASP A 75 9.79 -25.75 -7.69
CA ASP A 75 8.82 -26.71 -8.19
C ASP A 75 7.41 -26.56 -7.60
N GLY A 76 7.23 -25.58 -6.70
CA GLY A 76 5.95 -25.32 -6.00
C GLY A 76 5.73 -26.15 -4.75
N SER A 77 6.63 -27.07 -4.41
CA SER A 77 6.55 -27.82 -3.15
C SER A 77 6.82 -26.92 -1.94
N VAL A 78 6.31 -27.31 -0.78
CA VAL A 78 6.52 -26.55 0.47
C VAL A 78 7.93 -26.85 1.02
N ALA A 79 8.77 -25.83 1.10
CA ALA A 79 10.10 -25.92 1.66
C ALA A 79 10.11 -25.67 3.19
N ASN A 80 9.39 -24.65 3.63
CA ASN A 80 9.27 -24.29 5.05
C ASN A 80 7.84 -23.85 5.37
N VAL A 81 7.45 -23.95 6.65
CA VAL A 81 6.17 -23.48 7.19
C VAL A 81 6.46 -22.58 8.38
N PHE A 82 5.87 -21.39 8.38
CA PHE A 82 5.93 -20.44 9.47
C PHE A 82 4.53 -20.31 10.06
N ASP A 83 4.38 -20.67 11.33
CA ASP A 83 3.13 -20.50 12.06
C ASP A 83 3.01 -19.06 12.57
N PHE A 84 1.78 -18.53 12.50
CA PHE A 84 1.45 -17.18 12.95
C PHE A 84 0.35 -17.28 14.02
N PRO A 85 0.73 -17.50 15.29
CA PRO A 85 -0.23 -17.45 16.38
C PRO A 85 -0.86 -16.08 16.52
N MET A 86 -2.09 -16.04 17.05
CA MET A 86 -2.78 -14.80 17.34
C MET A 86 -2.05 -14.04 18.46
N ALA A 87 -1.57 -12.84 18.15
CA ALA A 87 -0.94 -11.93 19.10
C ALA A 87 -1.98 -11.07 19.83
N SER A 88 -3.03 -10.66 19.14
CA SER A 88 -4.22 -10.00 19.67
C SER A 88 -5.39 -10.24 18.70
N PRO A 89 -6.65 -9.96 19.06
CA PRO A 89 -7.77 -10.11 18.15
C PRO A 89 -7.50 -9.48 16.78
N GLY A 90 -7.61 -10.27 15.72
CA GLY A 90 -7.37 -9.83 14.34
C GLY A 90 -5.91 -9.68 13.94
N ILE A 91 -4.93 -9.85 14.84
CA ILE A 91 -3.49 -9.69 14.55
C ILE A 91 -2.77 -11.01 14.79
N TYR A 92 -2.08 -11.50 13.77
CA TYR A 92 -1.32 -12.74 13.79
C TYR A 92 0.15 -12.46 13.45
N ARG A 93 1.08 -12.92 14.28
CA ARG A 93 2.52 -12.67 14.12
C ARG A 93 3.29 -13.97 14.03
N ALA A 94 4.40 -13.96 13.27
CA ALA A 94 5.26 -15.12 13.17
C ALA A 94 5.73 -15.60 14.56
N ALA A 95 5.63 -16.92 14.81
CA ALA A 95 6.12 -17.51 16.06
C ALA A 95 7.62 -17.35 16.21
N ASP A 96 8.37 -17.45 15.10
CA ASP A 96 9.79 -17.15 15.05
C ASP A 96 9.99 -15.69 14.54
N ALA A 97 10.16 -14.78 15.49
CA ALA A 97 10.41 -13.37 15.21
C ALA A 97 11.78 -13.10 14.55
N ALA A 98 12.69 -14.09 14.51
CA ALA A 98 13.99 -13.98 13.86
C ALA A 98 13.98 -14.50 12.41
N ALA A 99 12.94 -15.19 11.98
CA ALA A 99 12.81 -15.68 10.62
C ALA A 99 12.71 -14.50 9.65
N LEU A 100 13.56 -14.48 8.62
CA LEU A 100 13.65 -13.42 7.64
C LEU A 100 12.97 -13.82 6.33
N VAL A 101 12.28 -12.84 5.73
CA VAL A 101 11.73 -12.97 4.39
C VAL A 101 12.85 -13.00 3.36
N ARG A 102 12.90 -14.03 2.52
CA ARG A 102 13.95 -14.22 1.53
C ARG A 102 13.57 -13.56 0.20
N PRO A 103 14.47 -12.77 -0.42
CA PRO A 103 14.23 -12.21 -1.76
C PRO A 103 14.12 -13.33 -2.81
N LEU A 104 13.46 -13.03 -3.93
CA LEU A 104 13.21 -13.94 -5.06
C LEU A 104 12.52 -15.24 -4.66
N THR A 105 11.86 -15.23 -3.51
CA THR A 105 11.19 -16.39 -2.93
C THR A 105 9.69 -16.23 -2.98
N ARG A 106 9.00 -17.32 -3.32
CA ARG A 106 7.54 -17.36 -3.36
C ARG A 106 7.01 -17.81 -1.99
N TYR A 107 6.08 -17.04 -1.45
CA TYR A 107 5.38 -17.40 -0.22
C TYR A 107 3.89 -17.56 -0.47
N ARG A 108 3.28 -18.53 0.23
CA ARG A 108 1.83 -18.76 0.23
C ARG A 108 1.29 -18.59 1.64
N LEU A 109 0.33 -17.68 1.77
CA LEU A 109 -0.49 -17.52 2.96
C LEU A 109 -1.61 -18.55 2.93
N GLU A 110 -1.89 -19.16 4.07
CA GLU A 110 -3.05 -20.01 4.31
C GLU A 110 -3.70 -19.62 5.64
N ILE A 111 -5.01 -19.35 5.61
CA ILE A 111 -5.80 -19.00 6.80
C ILE A 111 -6.99 -19.93 6.87
N ASP A 112 -7.08 -20.67 7.95
CA ASP A 112 -8.21 -21.52 8.29
C ASP A 112 -8.99 -20.88 9.45
N ILE A 113 -10.26 -20.53 9.19
CA ILE A 113 -11.13 -19.89 10.18
C ILE A 113 -12.16 -20.91 10.63
N PRO A 114 -12.26 -21.20 11.94
CA PRO A 114 -13.26 -22.14 12.45
C PRO A 114 -14.68 -21.76 12.02
N GLY A 115 -15.38 -22.71 11.43
CA GLY A 115 -16.74 -22.52 10.90
C GLY A 115 -16.82 -21.92 9.49
N ASN A 116 -15.68 -21.64 8.85
CA ASN A 116 -15.62 -21.32 7.42
C ASN A 116 -15.19 -22.57 6.62
N ASP A 117 -16.01 -23.01 5.68
CA ASP A 117 -15.73 -24.20 4.90
C ASP A 117 -14.60 -24.02 3.85
N ARG A 118 -14.17 -22.80 3.63
CA ARG A 118 -13.18 -22.45 2.61
C ARG A 118 -11.89 -21.90 3.24
N LEU A 119 -10.78 -22.54 2.89
CA LEU A 119 -9.46 -22.03 3.19
C LEU A 119 -9.20 -20.72 2.44
N ILE A 120 -8.75 -19.68 3.13
CA ILE A 120 -8.29 -18.45 2.50
C ILE A 120 -6.84 -18.64 2.09
N THR A 121 -6.51 -18.33 0.84
CA THR A 121 -5.15 -18.49 0.32
C THR A 121 -4.73 -17.30 -0.54
N ALA A 122 -3.44 -16.96 -0.50
CA ALA A 122 -2.81 -15.99 -1.38
C ALA A 122 -1.35 -16.35 -1.61
N THR A 123 -0.77 -15.88 -2.72
CA THR A 123 0.64 -16.13 -3.02
C THR A 123 1.31 -14.84 -3.45
N THR A 124 2.51 -14.57 -2.94
CA THR A 124 3.37 -13.44 -3.30
C THR A 124 4.73 -13.93 -3.78
N LEU A 125 5.41 -13.16 -4.62
CA LEU A 125 6.80 -13.35 -5.02
C LEU A 125 7.63 -12.14 -4.57
N VAL A 126 8.52 -12.35 -3.62
CA VAL A 126 9.32 -11.26 -3.05
C VAL A 126 10.30 -10.70 -4.09
N PRO A 127 10.29 -9.38 -4.35
CA PRO A 127 11.27 -8.75 -5.25
C PRO A 127 12.72 -8.95 -4.78
N ASP A 128 13.66 -8.87 -5.72
CA ASP A 128 15.08 -8.89 -5.37
C ASP A 128 15.49 -7.65 -4.57
N THR A 129 16.54 -7.80 -3.79
CA THR A 129 17.13 -6.69 -3.02
C THR A 129 17.84 -5.71 -3.95
N PHE A 130 17.90 -4.46 -3.53
CA PHE A 130 18.62 -3.39 -4.20
C PHE A 130 19.17 -2.38 -3.18
N ARG A 131 19.94 -1.40 -3.63
CA ARG A 131 20.52 -0.39 -2.74
C ARG A 131 20.65 0.96 -3.42
N VAL A 132 20.66 2.02 -2.63
CA VAL A 132 21.06 3.36 -3.06
C VAL A 132 22.60 3.36 -3.25
N ARG A 133 23.06 3.66 -4.47
CA ARG A 133 24.48 3.76 -4.81
C ARG A 133 25.02 5.17 -4.57
N ALA A 134 24.25 6.16 -5.01
CA ALA A 134 24.62 7.56 -4.93
C ALA A 134 23.39 8.48 -4.92
N LEU A 135 23.59 9.68 -4.43
CA LEU A 135 22.69 10.82 -4.60
C LEU A 135 23.47 11.93 -5.31
N ASN A 136 22.79 12.73 -6.15
CA ASN A 136 23.40 13.94 -6.73
C ASN A 136 23.72 14.97 -5.63
N SER A 137 22.90 15.07 -4.59
CA SER A 137 23.14 15.88 -3.40
C SER A 137 22.43 15.28 -2.19
N ARG A 138 22.94 15.55 -0.98
CA ARG A 138 22.25 15.20 0.27
C ARG A 138 21.46 16.38 0.85
N THR A 139 21.72 17.59 0.36
CA THR A 139 21.02 18.81 0.81
C THR A 139 20.71 19.68 -0.40
N LEU A 140 19.43 19.99 -0.58
CA LEU A 140 18.95 20.88 -1.64
C LEU A 140 17.87 21.83 -1.08
N PRO A 141 17.82 23.08 -1.58
CA PRO A 141 16.72 23.98 -1.24
C PRO A 141 15.42 23.49 -1.89
N TYR A 142 14.32 23.60 -1.17
CA TYR A 142 12.99 23.23 -1.68
C TYR A 142 12.66 24.01 -2.96
N GLN A 143 12.18 23.29 -3.99
CA GLN A 143 11.92 23.86 -5.32
C GLN A 143 13.09 24.67 -5.90
N GLY A 144 14.32 24.25 -5.60
CA GLY A 144 15.53 24.80 -6.21
C GLY A 144 15.64 24.43 -7.69
N SER A 145 16.70 24.87 -8.36
CA SER A 145 16.99 24.55 -9.75
C SER A 145 17.30 23.06 -9.99
N GLU A 146 17.74 22.37 -8.95
CA GLU A 146 18.06 20.95 -8.96
C GLU A 146 17.03 20.17 -8.15
N GLN A 147 16.69 18.97 -8.60
CA GLN A 147 15.92 17.99 -7.86
C GLN A 147 16.85 16.93 -7.28
N PHE A 148 16.41 16.26 -6.21
CA PHE A 148 17.08 15.05 -5.75
C PHE A 148 17.01 13.97 -6.83
N GLU A 149 18.16 13.39 -7.10
CA GLU A 149 18.29 12.25 -7.99
C GLU A 149 19.05 11.14 -7.26
N ALA A 150 18.45 9.96 -7.21
CA ALA A 150 19.03 8.77 -6.62
C ALA A 150 19.45 7.79 -7.71
N ASN A 151 20.71 7.34 -7.67
CA ASN A 151 21.17 6.19 -8.42
C ASN A 151 20.99 4.93 -7.56
N LEU A 152 20.21 3.98 -8.07
CA LEU A 152 19.90 2.72 -7.41
C LEU A 152 20.49 1.55 -8.21
N THR A 153 20.93 0.48 -7.54
CA THR A 153 21.01 -0.81 -8.24
C THR A 153 19.59 -1.25 -8.57
N GLN A 154 19.40 -1.89 -9.70
CA GLN A 154 18.07 -2.35 -10.08
C GLN A 154 17.67 -3.57 -9.23
N SER A 155 16.47 -3.54 -8.66
CA SER A 155 15.81 -4.76 -8.17
C SER A 155 15.31 -5.56 -9.36
N VAL A 156 15.56 -6.85 -9.39
CA VAL A 156 15.05 -7.74 -10.44
C VAL A 156 13.72 -8.33 -10.00
N TYR A 157 12.72 -8.25 -10.89
CA TYR A 157 11.45 -8.95 -10.71
C TYR A 157 11.20 -9.87 -11.91
N PRO A 158 10.98 -11.17 -11.71
CA PRO A 158 10.83 -12.10 -12.82
C PRO A 158 9.61 -11.80 -13.69
N GLY A 159 9.81 -11.81 -15.01
CA GLY A 159 8.71 -11.71 -15.99
C GLY A 159 8.23 -10.29 -16.34
N ARG A 160 8.66 -9.25 -15.63
CA ARG A 160 8.30 -7.86 -15.94
C ARG A 160 9.32 -6.84 -15.46
N GLN A 161 9.11 -5.58 -15.85
CA GLN A 161 9.81 -4.46 -15.23
C GLN A 161 9.53 -4.35 -13.73
N THR A 162 10.48 -3.82 -12.98
CA THR A 162 10.25 -3.51 -11.57
C THR A 162 9.46 -2.22 -11.43
N TYR A 163 8.43 -2.26 -10.58
CA TYR A 163 7.69 -1.08 -10.15
C TYR A 163 8.19 -0.62 -8.79
N TYR A 164 8.24 0.69 -8.61
CA TYR A 164 8.68 1.29 -7.37
C TYR A 164 7.60 2.17 -6.75
N ILE A 165 7.61 2.26 -5.43
CA ILE A 165 6.93 3.29 -4.65
C ILE A 165 8.00 3.97 -3.81
N ILE A 166 7.89 5.29 -3.64
CA ILE A 166 8.79 6.04 -2.77
C ILE A 166 7.97 6.60 -1.63
N THR A 167 8.46 6.43 -0.41
CA THR A 167 7.94 7.14 0.75
C THR A 167 8.98 8.11 1.28
N THR A 168 8.49 9.24 1.77
CA THR A 168 9.29 10.22 2.51
C THR A 168 8.76 10.32 3.92
N THR A 169 9.61 10.09 4.88
CA THR A 169 9.29 10.27 6.30
C THR A 169 10.12 11.41 6.86
N ALA A 170 9.47 12.45 7.36
CA ALA A 170 10.13 13.52 8.09
C ALA A 170 10.76 12.98 9.38
N LEU A 171 12.05 13.18 9.57
CA LEU A 171 12.77 12.78 10.78
C LEU A 171 12.71 13.87 11.86
N ASP A 172 12.40 15.10 11.46
CA ASP A 172 12.20 16.24 12.32
C ASP A 172 11.19 17.19 11.65
N THR A 173 10.18 17.61 12.38
CA THR A 173 9.13 18.52 11.90
C THR A 173 9.30 19.95 12.40
N ALA A 174 10.33 20.23 13.21
CA ALA A 174 10.52 21.54 13.87
C ALA A 174 10.74 22.70 12.89
N GLN A 175 11.22 22.43 11.66
CA GLN A 175 11.41 23.45 10.63
C GLN A 175 10.13 23.79 9.86
N GLY A 176 9.02 23.13 10.16
CA GLY A 176 7.73 23.37 9.55
C GLY A 176 7.50 22.64 8.23
N MET A 177 6.28 22.75 7.75
CA MET A 177 5.85 22.15 6.48
C MET A 177 6.40 22.92 5.28
N THR A 178 6.60 22.21 4.18
CA THR A 178 6.85 22.83 2.89
C THR A 178 5.61 23.59 2.38
N PRO A 179 5.75 24.64 1.56
CA PRO A 179 4.63 25.48 1.14
C PRO A 179 3.43 24.72 0.58
N PHE A 180 3.67 23.67 -0.21
CA PHE A 180 2.58 22.88 -0.77
C PHE A 180 1.74 22.21 0.33
N TYR A 181 2.38 21.60 1.32
CA TYR A 181 1.65 20.94 2.40
C TYR A 181 1.06 21.94 3.41
N ALA A 182 1.72 23.06 3.62
CA ALA A 182 1.19 24.13 4.47
C ALA A 182 -0.10 24.76 3.87
N GLU A 183 -0.22 24.79 2.53
CA GLU A 183 -1.38 25.38 1.84
C GLU A 183 -2.53 24.37 1.65
N PHE A 184 -2.22 23.07 1.39
CA PHE A 184 -3.21 22.08 0.96
C PHE A 184 -3.49 20.96 1.97
N ASN A 185 -2.92 21.03 3.18
CA ASN A 185 -3.23 20.06 4.25
C ASN A 185 -4.35 20.56 5.16
N ASP A 186 -5.54 20.82 4.56
CA ASP A 186 -6.70 21.43 5.28
C ASP A 186 -7.33 20.50 6.32
N ASP A 187 -7.06 19.19 6.26
CA ASP A 187 -7.77 18.19 7.08
C ASP A 187 -6.98 17.77 8.33
N ASP A 188 -5.93 18.49 8.72
CA ASP A 188 -5.00 18.11 9.81
C ASP A 188 -4.49 16.66 9.71
N ARG A 189 -4.43 16.12 8.48
CA ARG A 189 -3.92 14.76 8.26
C ARG A 189 -2.45 14.69 8.64
N ASP A 190 -2.06 13.58 9.27
CA ASP A 190 -0.65 13.29 9.49
C ASP A 190 0.06 13.08 8.15
N VAL A 191 0.91 14.04 7.77
CA VAL A 191 1.74 14.02 6.57
C VAL A 191 3.23 13.85 6.91
N THR A 192 3.55 13.36 8.10
CA THR A 192 4.94 13.02 8.47
C THR A 192 5.51 11.95 7.55
N THR A 193 4.66 11.09 7.00
CA THR A 193 5.02 10.13 5.95
C THR A 193 4.14 10.34 4.73
N VAL A 194 4.77 10.57 3.58
CA VAL A 194 4.12 10.78 2.28
C VAL A 194 4.57 9.70 1.31
N SER A 195 3.64 9.16 0.52
CA SER A 195 3.95 8.16 -0.51
C SER A 195 3.76 8.72 -1.91
N SER A 196 4.64 8.36 -2.83
CA SER A 196 4.44 8.60 -4.26
C SER A 196 3.38 7.63 -4.83
N GLY A 197 2.88 7.95 -6.02
CA GLY A 197 2.24 6.93 -6.84
C GLY A 197 3.25 5.87 -7.33
N ILE A 198 2.73 4.90 -8.10
CA ILE A 198 3.56 3.84 -8.69
C ILE A 198 4.49 4.44 -9.76
N ILE A 199 5.77 4.12 -9.65
CA ILE A 199 6.84 4.53 -10.55
C ILE A 199 7.21 3.33 -11.42
N ASN A 200 7.17 3.51 -12.73
CA ASN A 200 7.53 2.49 -13.72
C ASN A 200 8.72 2.97 -14.58
N GLN A 201 9.15 2.16 -15.55
CA GLN A 201 10.31 2.46 -16.39
C GLN A 201 10.22 3.74 -17.22
N LEU A 202 9.04 4.37 -17.35
CA LEU A 202 8.90 5.67 -18.01
C LEU A 202 9.29 6.83 -17.08
N ASN A 203 9.38 6.58 -15.78
CA ASN A 203 9.64 7.58 -14.75
C ASN A 203 11.08 7.50 -14.20
N TYR A 204 11.92 6.58 -14.69
CA TYR A 204 13.33 6.49 -14.33
C TYR A 204 14.20 6.24 -15.54
N ILE A 205 15.50 6.53 -15.43
CA ILE A 205 16.47 6.34 -16.49
C ILE A 205 17.28 5.08 -16.20
N ALA A 206 17.16 4.06 -17.04
CA ALA A 206 18.02 2.88 -16.98
C ALA A 206 19.40 3.22 -17.57
N LEU A 207 20.46 2.82 -16.86
CA LEU A 207 21.84 3.04 -17.26
C LEU A 207 22.47 1.77 -17.84
N PRO A 208 23.52 1.88 -18.66
CA PRO A 208 24.17 0.73 -19.28
C PRO A 208 24.77 -0.28 -18.30
N ASP A 209 25.09 0.13 -17.06
CA ASP A 209 25.61 -0.73 -16.00
C ASP A 209 24.50 -1.46 -15.21
N GLY A 210 23.24 -1.39 -15.67
CA GLY A 210 22.10 -2.01 -15.04
C GLY A 210 21.55 -1.24 -13.84
N SER A 211 22.14 -0.09 -13.48
CA SER A 211 21.56 0.78 -12.46
C SER A 211 20.45 1.68 -13.02
N ILE A 212 19.69 2.32 -12.16
CA ILE A 212 18.65 3.27 -12.54
C ILE A 212 18.86 4.61 -11.86
N ASN A 213 18.58 5.70 -12.56
CA ASN A 213 18.49 7.02 -11.98
C ASN A 213 17.01 7.42 -11.83
N LEU A 214 16.63 7.76 -10.61
CA LEU A 214 15.28 8.13 -10.26
C LEU A 214 15.26 9.54 -9.70
N LYS A 215 14.51 10.43 -10.36
CA LYS A 215 14.30 11.81 -9.88
C LYS A 215 13.19 11.85 -8.86
N TYR A 216 13.43 12.54 -7.77
CA TYR A 216 12.53 12.63 -6.66
C TYR A 216 11.72 13.95 -6.71
N PRO A 217 10.38 13.92 -6.79
CA PRO A 217 9.58 15.11 -6.95
C PRO A 217 9.46 15.89 -5.63
N TRP A 218 9.55 17.23 -5.70
CA TRP A 218 9.36 18.11 -4.54
C TRP A 218 8.03 17.93 -3.82
N LEU A 219 6.96 17.57 -4.56
CA LEU A 219 5.63 17.32 -4.00
C LEU A 219 5.57 16.10 -3.07
N ALA A 220 6.60 15.28 -3.05
CA ALA A 220 6.68 14.13 -2.15
C ALA A 220 7.45 14.46 -0.85
N VAL A 221 7.72 15.75 -0.56
CA VAL A 221 8.39 16.19 0.67
C VAL A 221 7.47 17.13 1.44
N ALA A 222 7.00 16.68 2.60
CA ALA A 222 6.05 17.44 3.40
C ALA A 222 6.72 18.42 4.37
N TYR A 223 7.92 18.14 4.85
CA TYR A 223 8.60 18.98 5.85
C TYR A 223 10.00 19.38 5.40
N PHE A 224 10.39 20.58 5.80
CA PHE A 224 11.80 20.99 5.77
C PHE A 224 12.64 20.17 6.75
N GLY A 225 13.96 20.20 6.57
CA GLY A 225 14.89 19.47 7.42
C GLY A 225 15.21 18.06 6.93
N PRO A 226 15.66 17.17 7.82
CA PRO A 226 16.04 15.81 7.47
C PRO A 226 14.82 14.95 7.19
N ASN A 227 14.86 14.28 6.03
CA ASN A 227 13.82 13.36 5.58
C ASN A 227 14.45 12.02 5.19
N ARG A 228 13.86 10.90 5.64
CA ARG A 228 14.18 9.58 5.14
C ARG A 228 13.37 9.32 3.88
N ILE A 229 14.08 8.98 2.81
CA ILE A 229 13.47 8.49 1.57
C ILE A 229 13.64 6.98 1.55
N THR A 230 12.55 6.24 1.44
CA THR A 230 12.55 4.80 1.27
C THR A 230 11.99 4.46 -0.11
N PHE A 231 12.79 3.76 -0.90
CA PHE A 231 12.40 3.22 -2.19
C PHE A 231 11.93 1.79 -1.97
N TYR A 232 10.73 1.45 -2.45
CA TYR A 232 10.19 0.10 -2.40
C TYR A 232 10.06 -0.46 -3.81
N ALA A 233 10.73 -1.56 -4.11
CA ALA A 233 10.41 -2.40 -5.24
C ALA A 233 9.27 -3.32 -4.82
N ILE A 234 8.16 -3.34 -5.57
CA ILE A 234 6.90 -3.99 -5.18
C ILE A 234 6.56 -5.17 -6.08
N ASP A 235 5.87 -6.16 -5.53
CA ASP A 235 5.34 -7.29 -6.26
C ASP A 235 4.05 -6.96 -7.04
N ASP A 236 3.48 -7.96 -7.72
CA ASP A 236 2.24 -7.80 -8.48
C ASP A 236 1.04 -7.53 -7.60
N ASN A 237 0.99 -8.14 -6.42
CA ASN A 237 -0.14 -8.00 -5.50
C ASN A 237 -0.22 -6.60 -4.92
N VAL A 238 0.93 -6.02 -4.50
CA VAL A 238 1.01 -4.63 -4.05
C VAL A 238 0.70 -3.68 -5.20
N TYR A 239 1.25 -3.95 -6.41
CA TYR A 239 0.97 -3.14 -7.60
C TYR A 239 -0.52 -3.08 -7.90
N ASP A 240 -1.20 -4.21 -7.99
CA ASP A 240 -2.63 -4.28 -8.30
C ASP A 240 -3.49 -3.66 -7.22
N PHE A 241 -3.14 -3.88 -5.95
CA PHE A 241 -3.84 -3.28 -4.82
C PHE A 241 -3.72 -1.75 -4.84
N VAL A 242 -2.50 -1.21 -4.91
CA VAL A 242 -2.26 0.25 -4.85
C VAL A 242 -2.90 0.97 -6.03
N ARG A 243 -2.75 0.47 -7.28
CA ARG A 243 -3.35 1.12 -8.44
C ARG A 243 -4.88 1.12 -8.40
N SER A 244 -5.50 0.04 -7.90
CA SER A 244 -6.96 -0.05 -7.81
C SER A 244 -7.51 0.75 -6.63
N ALA A 245 -6.83 0.76 -5.48
CA ALA A 245 -7.22 1.56 -4.33
C ALA A 245 -7.14 3.07 -4.62
N SER A 246 -6.15 3.54 -5.38
CA SER A 246 -6.03 4.95 -5.75
C SER A 246 -7.20 5.44 -6.63
N VAL A 247 -7.73 4.58 -7.50
CA VAL A 247 -8.92 4.88 -8.31
C VAL A 247 -10.16 5.04 -7.41
N GLN A 248 -10.32 4.15 -6.44
CA GLN A 248 -11.45 4.18 -5.49
C GLN A 248 -11.42 5.42 -4.57
N LEU A 249 -10.23 5.90 -4.19
CA LEU A 249 -10.06 7.05 -3.30
C LEU A 249 -10.17 8.41 -4.02
N GLY A 250 -10.62 8.46 -5.27
CA GLY A 250 -10.85 9.70 -6.02
C GLY A 250 -9.83 9.94 -7.14
N GLY A 251 -9.07 8.94 -7.53
CA GLY A 251 -8.34 8.94 -8.80
C GLY A 251 -9.32 8.98 -9.97
N SER A 252 -8.91 9.58 -11.06
CA SER A 252 -9.64 9.87 -12.31
C SER A 252 -11.00 9.18 -12.50
N THR A 253 -12.08 9.94 -12.34
CA THR A 253 -13.44 9.52 -12.72
C THR A 253 -13.70 9.69 -14.22
N THR A 254 -12.66 9.99 -15.03
CA THR A 254 -12.81 10.41 -16.44
C THR A 254 -12.63 9.28 -17.45
N SER A 255 -12.24 8.08 -17.01
CA SER A 255 -12.11 6.91 -17.90
C SER A 255 -13.24 5.91 -17.64
N PRO A 256 -14.30 5.90 -18.49
CA PRO A 256 -15.37 4.89 -18.39
C PRO A 256 -14.77 3.48 -18.61
N GLY A 257 -14.98 2.57 -17.66
CA GLY A 257 -14.50 1.19 -17.73
C GLY A 257 -13.25 0.91 -16.89
N GLU A 258 -12.76 1.86 -16.11
CA GLU A 258 -11.73 1.61 -15.11
C GLU A 258 -12.29 0.94 -13.85
N ILE A 259 -11.44 0.18 -13.23
CA ILE A 259 -11.53 -0.71 -12.08
C ILE A 259 -12.65 -0.30 -11.10
N GLU A 260 -13.77 -1.01 -11.11
CA GLU A 260 -14.91 -0.74 -10.22
C GLU A 260 -14.66 -1.13 -8.77
N ASN A 261 -13.70 -2.03 -8.52
CA ASN A 261 -13.39 -2.55 -7.18
C ASN A 261 -11.88 -2.66 -6.95
N VAL A 262 -11.47 -2.59 -5.70
CA VAL A 262 -10.08 -2.89 -5.32
C VAL A 262 -9.75 -4.31 -5.75
N ILE A 263 -8.66 -4.47 -6.52
CA ILE A 263 -8.19 -5.77 -6.97
C ILE A 263 -7.62 -6.52 -5.76
N SER A 264 -8.15 -7.71 -5.52
CA SER A 264 -7.67 -8.63 -4.51
C SER A 264 -7.18 -9.91 -5.18
N THR A 265 -5.97 -10.34 -4.84
CA THR A 265 -5.37 -11.60 -5.30
C THR A 265 -5.52 -12.71 -4.26
N ILE A 266 -6.43 -12.52 -3.28
CA ILE A 266 -6.69 -13.46 -2.19
C ILE A 266 -7.90 -14.31 -2.54
N ASP A 267 -7.74 -15.62 -2.56
CA ASP A 267 -8.85 -16.54 -2.70
C ASP A 267 -9.58 -16.72 -1.37
N GLY A 268 -10.90 -16.53 -1.35
CA GLY A 268 -11.75 -16.64 -0.16
C GLY A 268 -11.84 -15.36 0.71
N ALA A 269 -11.13 -14.30 0.36
CA ALA A 269 -11.16 -13.00 1.07
C ALA A 269 -10.89 -11.83 0.11
N ILE A 270 -10.95 -10.62 0.63
CA ILE A 270 -10.47 -9.40 -0.05
C ILE A 270 -9.27 -8.81 0.68
N GLY A 271 -8.54 -7.91 0.01
CA GLY A 271 -7.36 -7.24 0.58
C GLY A 271 -6.07 -7.61 -0.12
N VAL A 272 -4.97 -7.63 0.62
CA VAL A 272 -3.63 -7.82 0.06
C VAL A 272 -2.77 -8.74 0.93
N PHE A 273 -2.12 -9.71 0.29
CA PHE A 273 -0.93 -10.39 0.77
C PHE A 273 0.16 -10.14 -0.26
N GLY A 274 0.95 -9.11 -0.02
CA GLY A 274 1.94 -8.63 -0.96
C GLY A 274 3.35 -8.65 -0.39
N SER A 275 4.32 -8.36 -1.25
CA SER A 275 5.71 -8.30 -0.84
C SER A 275 6.47 -7.16 -1.52
N MET A 276 7.57 -6.77 -0.88
CA MET A 276 8.43 -5.70 -1.34
C MET A 276 9.87 -5.92 -0.92
N SER A 277 10.78 -5.20 -1.54
CA SER A 277 12.12 -4.97 -1.02
C SER A 277 12.40 -3.48 -0.92
N SER A 278 13.20 -3.05 0.02
CA SER A 278 13.47 -1.64 0.23
C SER A 278 14.94 -1.26 0.22
N ALA A 279 15.20 0.00 -0.11
CA ALA A 279 16.45 0.68 0.13
C ALA A 279 16.16 2.11 0.60
N GLU A 280 16.93 2.60 1.55
CA GLU A 280 16.67 3.92 2.13
C GLU A 280 17.90 4.84 2.12
N THR A 281 17.63 6.12 2.20
CA THR A 281 18.64 7.16 2.38
C THR A 281 18.05 8.35 3.12
N VAL A 282 18.90 9.23 3.63
CA VAL A 282 18.48 10.48 4.27
C VAL A 282 18.94 11.64 3.41
N ILE A 283 18.02 12.58 3.19
CA ILE A 283 18.26 13.88 2.56
C ILE A 283 17.86 15.00 3.50
N THR A 284 18.38 16.19 3.25
CA THR A 284 17.96 17.41 3.95
C THR A 284 17.36 18.40 2.95
N VAL A 285 16.14 18.84 3.23
CA VAL A 285 15.47 19.88 2.46
C VAL A 285 15.59 21.20 3.22
N SER A 286 16.30 22.17 2.64
CA SER A 286 16.46 23.48 3.25
C SER A 286 15.41 24.48 2.77
N VAL A 287 15.13 25.45 3.60
CA VAL A 287 14.41 26.66 3.17
C VAL A 287 15.24 27.34 2.08
N ARG A 288 14.58 27.96 1.13
CA ARG A 288 15.22 28.64 -0.02
C ARG A 288 15.90 29.92 0.40
#